data_a7ae56e06e3dca68c4328abf28b30734
#
_entry.id   a7ae56e06e3dca68c4328abf28b30734
#
_cell.length_a   1.000
_cell.length_b   1.000
_cell.length_c   1.000
_cell.angle_alpha   90.00
_cell.angle_beta   90.00
_cell.angle_gamma   90.00
#
_symmetry.space_group_name_H-M   'P 1'
#
loop_
_entity.id
_entity.type
_entity.pdbx_description
1 polymer ?
#
loop_
_entity_poly.entity_id
_entity_poly.type
_entity_poly.pdbx_seq_one_letter_code
_entity_poly.pdbx_strand_id
1 'polypeptide(L)'
;MAAVWQQVLALDARYNTYRAPNSPQCRTLYIRRRSQLLRETAKGGSDPQVRKQYLKLRNQLLIEKYGATLSDQSSVWSRNNSGRGSKGNLESLDDSYVDSRGHLDVRGHRRNLSRGSYKLDPFHLESYGVMPTRNAEASRAMAGGKSIGENYAFAGMHHIFDQHRQAVTSVQFANEDKSRMACSSLDGTVSICQVLPSPATVVCTLKGHERGVTDFCWSQSNDQILSSSLDGTVRLWAISSASCVRTVQDPDKSPIRACRFQPLNNNMIVTGNNKGHVNVLNVSTGKAAKGGFGRLSGQVLCMEFDDNGGVLWAGDDKGTIFSFLFDLATGKLSKGKRIVVREGCPVTSICYRAWVSREARDPTVLVNCAIDSLCIYKVVTTDGGLRAKKTYPIKHKSALIRSTFCPLMSFREGACVVTGSEDMSVYFYDVERTSSKPCVNKLQGHSGPVLAVSFNYDESLLASCDSEGLVIVWKREQQKAR
;
A
#
# COMPACT_ATOMS: atom_id res chain seq x y z
N MET A 1 21.88 -13.51 -29.92
CA MET A 1 21.80 -13.32 -28.46
C MET A 1 23.03 -12.62 -27.88
N ALA A 2 24.25 -12.99 -28.24
CA ALA A 2 25.46 -12.29 -27.78
C ALA A 2 25.50 -10.79 -28.11
N ALA A 3 25.01 -10.38 -29.27
CA ALA A 3 24.99 -8.97 -29.69
C ALA A 3 24.09 -8.06 -28.81
N VAL A 4 22.97 -8.57 -28.30
CA VAL A 4 22.08 -7.81 -27.42
C VAL A 4 22.72 -7.61 -26.03
N TRP A 5 23.42 -8.61 -25.53
CA TRP A 5 24.18 -8.52 -24.30
C TRP A 5 25.33 -7.53 -24.39
N GLN A 6 26.03 -7.52 -25.50
CA GLN A 6 27.11 -6.55 -25.75
C GLN A 6 26.58 -5.13 -25.84
N GLN A 7 25.40 -4.92 -26.41
CA GLN A 7 24.77 -3.60 -26.45
C GLN A 7 24.32 -3.12 -25.06
N VAL A 8 23.80 -4.01 -24.23
CA VAL A 8 23.40 -3.66 -22.85
C VAL A 8 24.64 -3.37 -22.00
N LEU A 9 25.68 -4.17 -22.11
CA LEU A 9 26.94 -3.94 -21.40
C LEU A 9 27.67 -2.67 -21.89
N ALA A 10 27.64 -2.39 -23.20
CA ALA A 10 28.20 -1.15 -23.75
C ALA A 10 27.44 0.09 -23.31
N LEU A 11 26.11 0.02 -23.20
CA LEU A 11 25.27 1.09 -22.64
C LEU A 11 25.52 1.25 -21.12
N ASP A 12 25.63 0.15 -20.38
CA ASP A 12 25.98 0.17 -18.96
C ASP A 12 27.39 0.77 -18.73
N ALA A 13 28.38 0.43 -19.58
CA ALA A 13 29.72 1.01 -19.54
C ALA A 13 29.69 2.50 -19.87
N ARG A 14 28.91 2.92 -20.87
CA ARG A 14 28.75 4.31 -21.27
C ARG A 14 28.12 5.16 -20.18
N TYR A 15 27.13 4.64 -19.45
CA TYR A 15 26.53 5.34 -18.30
C TYR A 15 27.43 5.30 -17.05
N ASN A 16 28.27 4.29 -16.89
CA ASN A 16 29.29 4.24 -15.83
C ASN A 16 30.43 5.24 -16.06
N THR A 17 30.73 5.62 -17.29
CA THR A 17 31.72 6.69 -17.60
C THR A 17 31.22 8.09 -17.29
N TYR A 18 29.90 8.32 -17.24
CA TYR A 18 29.29 9.55 -16.73
C TYR A 18 29.18 9.56 -15.20
N ARG A 19 30.17 9.04 -14.49
CA ARG A 19 30.28 9.20 -13.05
C ARG A 19 30.51 10.66 -12.70
N ALA A 20 29.43 11.41 -12.46
CA ALA A 20 29.53 12.56 -11.60
C ALA A 20 29.82 12.01 -10.19
N PRO A 21 30.99 12.20 -9.60
CA PRO A 21 31.30 11.74 -8.27
C PRO A 21 30.31 12.41 -7.31
N ASN A 22 29.62 11.62 -6.50
CA ASN A 22 28.72 12.06 -5.42
C ASN A 22 27.40 12.78 -5.77
N SER A 23 26.90 12.69 -7.00
CA SER A 23 25.54 13.16 -7.26
C SER A 23 24.49 12.07 -6.98
N PRO A 24 23.61 12.24 -5.96
CA PRO A 24 22.52 11.29 -5.68
C PRO A 24 21.58 11.09 -6.89
N GLN A 25 21.50 12.10 -7.76
CA GLN A 25 20.65 12.05 -8.95
C GLN A 25 21.16 11.13 -10.06
N CYS A 26 22.47 10.99 -10.24
CA CYS A 26 23.04 10.11 -11.29
C CYS A 26 22.66 8.64 -11.06
N ARG A 27 22.62 8.19 -9.80
CA ARG A 27 22.23 6.83 -9.43
C ARG A 27 20.76 6.56 -9.77
N THR A 28 19.91 7.49 -9.46
CA THR A 28 18.46 7.42 -9.72
C THR A 28 18.15 7.44 -11.21
N LEU A 29 18.84 8.30 -11.97
CA LEU A 29 18.73 8.37 -13.42
C LEU A 29 19.22 7.08 -14.10
N TYR A 30 20.30 6.47 -13.59
CA TYR A 30 20.79 5.18 -14.08
C TYR A 30 19.76 4.07 -13.89
N ILE A 31 19.18 3.94 -12.69
CA ILE A 31 18.17 2.92 -12.39
C ILE A 31 16.91 3.15 -13.24
N ARG A 32 16.49 4.39 -13.39
CA ARG A 32 15.35 4.79 -14.23
C ARG A 32 15.56 4.37 -15.69
N ARG A 33 16.70 4.75 -16.27
CA ARG A 33 17.02 4.43 -17.68
C ARG A 33 17.16 2.93 -17.91
N ARG A 34 17.76 2.23 -16.96
CA ARG A 34 17.88 0.77 -16.99
C ARG A 34 16.52 0.08 -16.95
N SER A 35 15.61 0.53 -16.10
CA SER A 35 14.23 0.02 -16.02
C SER A 35 13.45 0.30 -17.30
N GLN A 36 13.66 1.44 -17.92
CA GLN A 36 13.06 1.79 -19.21
C GLN A 36 13.56 0.90 -20.34
N LEU A 37 14.89 0.70 -20.45
CA LEU A 37 15.50 -0.17 -21.47
C LEU A 37 15.04 -1.62 -21.35
N LEU A 38 14.88 -2.13 -20.11
CA LEU A 38 14.35 -3.46 -19.87
C LEU A 38 12.92 -3.63 -20.34
N ARG A 39 12.08 -2.57 -20.22
CA ARG A 39 10.69 -2.60 -20.73
C ARG A 39 10.63 -2.48 -22.24
N GLU A 40 11.46 -1.67 -22.84
CA GLU A 40 11.57 -1.56 -24.31
C GLU A 40 11.97 -2.89 -24.93
N THR A 41 12.91 -3.62 -24.29
CA THR A 41 13.35 -4.96 -24.73
C THR A 41 12.29 -6.04 -24.44
N ALA A 42 11.51 -5.91 -23.36
CA ALA A 42 10.45 -6.86 -23.03
C ALA A 42 9.27 -6.83 -24.04
N LYS A 43 9.02 -5.68 -24.68
CA LYS A 43 8.02 -5.56 -25.76
C LYS A 43 8.39 -6.38 -27.02
N GLY A 44 9.66 -6.74 -27.18
CA GLY A 44 10.17 -7.51 -28.31
C GLY A 44 10.24 -9.03 -28.11
N GLY A 45 9.61 -9.59 -27.07
CA GLY A 45 9.62 -11.03 -26.81
C GLY A 45 10.95 -11.51 -26.20
N SER A 46 11.32 -11.01 -25.03
CA SER A 46 12.55 -11.40 -24.35
C SER A 46 12.53 -12.85 -23.88
N ASP A 47 13.63 -13.57 -24.13
CA ASP A 47 13.86 -14.90 -23.61
C ASP A 47 13.80 -14.91 -22.08
N PRO A 48 12.93 -15.72 -21.44
CA PRO A 48 12.79 -15.80 -19.99
C PRO A 48 14.11 -16.20 -19.28
N GLN A 49 14.98 -16.94 -19.94
CA GLN A 49 16.29 -17.34 -19.39
C GLN A 49 17.26 -16.16 -19.31
N VAL A 50 17.28 -15.32 -20.33
CA VAL A 50 18.12 -14.09 -20.34
C VAL A 50 17.65 -13.13 -19.25
N ARG A 51 16.33 -12.99 -19.05
CA ARG A 51 15.74 -12.20 -17.96
C ARG A 51 16.16 -12.73 -16.59
N LYS A 52 16.12 -14.06 -16.39
CA LYS A 52 16.52 -14.70 -15.13
C LYS A 52 18.03 -14.50 -14.83
N GLN A 53 18.88 -14.63 -15.83
CA GLN A 53 20.31 -14.38 -15.71
C GLN A 53 20.61 -12.91 -15.40
N TYR A 54 19.91 -11.98 -16.05
CA TYR A 54 20.04 -10.57 -15.80
C TYR A 54 19.63 -10.19 -14.35
N LEU A 55 18.51 -10.69 -13.86
CA LEU A 55 18.06 -10.44 -12.49
C LEU A 55 19.06 -11.00 -11.47
N LYS A 56 19.65 -12.17 -11.75
CA LYS A 56 20.70 -12.76 -10.91
C LYS A 56 21.96 -11.89 -10.86
N LEU A 57 22.45 -11.45 -12.02
CA LEU A 57 23.62 -10.57 -12.11
C LEU A 57 23.37 -9.21 -11.46
N ARG A 58 22.19 -8.64 -11.68
CA ARG A 58 21.79 -7.38 -11.04
C ARG A 58 21.77 -7.47 -9.52
N ASN A 59 21.21 -8.55 -8.96
CA ASN A 59 21.21 -8.77 -7.51
C ASN A 59 22.63 -8.91 -6.97
N GLN A 60 23.52 -9.61 -7.67
CA GLN A 60 24.92 -9.70 -7.29
C GLN A 60 25.61 -8.34 -7.25
N LEU A 61 25.41 -7.51 -8.28
CA LEU A 61 25.98 -6.16 -8.34
C LEU A 61 25.40 -5.21 -7.28
N LEU A 62 24.15 -5.40 -6.92
CA LEU A 62 23.52 -4.63 -5.84
C LEU A 62 24.08 -5.04 -4.47
N ILE A 63 24.28 -6.33 -4.23
CA ILE A 63 24.89 -6.87 -3.02
C ILE A 63 26.34 -6.39 -2.90
N GLU A 64 27.12 -6.46 -3.99
CA GLU A 64 28.54 -6.04 -4.01
C GLU A 64 28.67 -4.53 -3.74
N LYS A 65 27.77 -3.73 -4.27
CA LYS A 65 27.84 -2.26 -4.16
C LYS A 65 27.24 -1.69 -2.87
N TYR A 66 26.30 -2.38 -2.26
CA TYR A 66 25.53 -1.89 -1.11
C TYR A 66 25.64 -2.76 0.14
N GLY A 67 26.40 -3.86 0.05
CA GLY A 67 26.51 -4.86 1.10
C GLY A 67 25.29 -5.78 1.17
N ALA A 68 25.51 -7.05 1.42
CA ALA A 68 24.45 -8.01 1.74
C ALA A 68 23.90 -7.69 3.14
N THR A 69 22.59 -7.71 3.29
CA THR A 69 22.00 -7.77 4.64
C THR A 69 22.38 -9.11 5.28
N LEU A 70 22.52 -9.16 6.60
CA LEU A 70 22.92 -10.40 7.32
C LEU A 70 22.04 -11.62 6.99
N SER A 71 20.80 -11.44 6.51
CA SER A 71 19.92 -12.50 6.01
C SER A 71 20.37 -13.10 4.67
N ASP A 72 21.09 -12.33 3.83
CA ASP A 72 21.53 -12.80 2.52
C ASP A 72 22.80 -13.65 2.62
N GLN A 73 23.62 -13.48 3.66
CA GLN A 73 24.82 -14.30 3.87
C GLN A 73 24.50 -15.76 4.17
N SER A 74 23.39 -16.04 4.86
CA SER A 74 22.99 -17.42 5.15
C SER A 74 22.49 -18.19 3.92
N SER A 75 21.91 -17.50 2.92
CA SER A 75 21.40 -18.13 1.70
C SER A 75 22.47 -18.41 0.65
N VAL A 76 23.60 -17.66 0.65
CA VAL A 76 24.70 -17.85 -0.28
C VAL A 76 25.54 -19.08 0.10
N TRP A 77 25.69 -19.36 1.39
CA TRP A 77 26.43 -20.54 1.87
C TRP A 77 25.69 -21.86 1.63
N SER A 78 24.36 -21.85 1.64
CA SER A 78 23.54 -23.06 1.41
C SER A 78 23.51 -23.52 -0.07
N ARG A 79 23.86 -22.63 -1.04
CA ARG A 79 23.81 -22.96 -2.47
C ARG A 79 25.12 -23.49 -3.06
N ASN A 80 26.26 -23.35 -2.38
CA ASN A 80 27.54 -23.83 -2.87
C ASN A 80 27.84 -25.28 -2.47
N ASN A 81 27.04 -25.94 -1.67
CA ASN A 81 27.26 -27.32 -1.20
C ASN A 81 26.35 -28.40 -1.83
N SER A 82 25.59 -28.08 -2.88
CA SER A 82 24.80 -29.08 -3.62
C SER A 82 25.40 -29.40 -4.99
N GLY A 83 26.65 -29.86 -5.00
CA GLY A 83 27.31 -30.26 -6.22
C GLY A 83 28.42 -31.26 -5.96
N ARG A 84 28.05 -32.48 -5.55
CA ARG A 84 28.70 -33.73 -5.96
C ARG A 84 28.02 -34.90 -5.28
N GLY A 85 27.44 -35.78 -6.08
CA GLY A 85 26.86 -37.00 -5.61
C GLY A 85 27.89 -38.00 -5.16
N SER A 86 27.53 -38.81 -4.18
CA SER A 86 27.98 -40.18 -4.05
C SER A 86 26.95 -40.98 -3.29
N LYS A 87 26.58 -42.12 -3.86
CA LYS A 87 25.78 -43.18 -3.27
C LYS A 87 26.54 -43.79 -2.10
N GLY A 88 25.88 -44.07 -1.03
CA GLY A 88 26.43 -44.91 0.05
C GLY A 88 25.33 -45.22 1.08
N ASN A 89 25.10 -46.50 1.21
CA ASN A 89 24.08 -47.19 2.02
C ASN A 89 24.22 -47.02 3.53
N LEU A 90 23.03 -47.20 4.15
CA LEU A 90 22.74 -47.96 5.41
C LEU A 90 23.52 -47.61 6.68
N GLU A 91 22.82 -47.36 7.71
CA GLU A 91 22.45 -48.23 8.86
C GLU A 91 22.02 -47.40 10.06
N SER A 92 21.02 -47.96 10.69
CA SER A 92 20.43 -47.60 11.96
C SER A 92 21.43 -47.65 13.12
N LEU A 93 21.25 -46.82 14.11
CA LEU A 93 21.39 -47.21 15.52
C LEU A 93 20.61 -46.25 16.42
N ASP A 94 19.69 -46.85 17.15
CA ASP A 94 19.12 -46.43 18.42
C ASP A 94 20.24 -46.07 19.42
N ASP A 95 20.02 -45.07 20.25
CA ASP A 95 20.14 -45.27 21.69
C ASP A 95 19.62 -44.08 22.49
N SER A 96 18.76 -44.44 23.38
CA SER A 96 18.24 -43.76 24.54
C SER A 96 19.33 -43.37 25.57
N TYR A 97 19.12 -42.28 26.33
CA TYR A 97 19.37 -42.17 27.78
C TYR A 97 18.86 -40.82 28.31
N VAL A 98 17.78 -40.80 29.06
CA VAL A 98 17.54 -40.74 30.50
C VAL A 98 18.17 -39.55 31.25
N ASP A 99 17.26 -38.66 31.67
CA ASP A 99 16.98 -38.08 32.99
C ASP A 99 18.09 -37.47 33.85
N SER A 100 17.93 -36.21 34.21
CA SER A 100 18.13 -35.80 35.60
C SER A 100 17.57 -34.40 35.91
N ARG A 101 16.78 -34.41 36.89
CA ARG A 101 16.05 -33.43 37.68
C ARG A 101 16.81 -32.15 38.00
N GLY A 102 16.11 -31.04 37.91
CA GLY A 102 16.49 -29.78 38.51
C GLY A 102 15.28 -28.89 38.77
N HIS A 103 14.72 -29.03 39.94
CA HIS A 103 13.64 -28.21 40.50
C HIS A 103 14.15 -26.75 40.69
N LEU A 104 13.46 -25.77 40.17
CA LEU A 104 13.45 -24.42 40.73
C LEU A 104 12.05 -23.81 40.60
N ASP A 105 11.42 -23.74 41.75
CA ASP A 105 10.19 -22.99 42.03
C ASP A 105 10.37 -21.50 41.77
N VAL A 106 9.58 -20.92 40.88
CA VAL A 106 9.38 -19.46 40.82
C VAL A 106 7.88 -19.18 40.84
N ARG A 107 7.41 -18.77 42.01
CA ARG A 107 6.06 -18.25 42.24
C ARG A 107 5.84 -17.01 41.39
N GLY A 108 5.09 -17.13 40.31
CA GLY A 108 4.57 -16.02 39.52
C GLY A 108 3.25 -15.52 40.08
N HIS A 109 3.23 -14.28 40.53
CA HIS A 109 2.01 -13.56 40.93
C HIS A 109 1.06 -13.43 39.74
N ARG A 110 -0.02 -14.20 39.73
CA ARG A 110 -1.19 -13.91 38.88
C ARG A 110 -1.91 -12.68 39.42
N ARG A 111 -1.80 -11.55 38.75
CA ARG A 111 -2.76 -10.46 38.89
C ARG A 111 -4.00 -10.79 38.08
N ASN A 112 -5.09 -11.07 38.76
CA ASN A 112 -6.43 -11.12 38.21
C ASN A 112 -6.80 -9.75 37.63
N LEU A 113 -6.93 -9.64 36.31
CA LEU A 113 -7.61 -8.54 35.67
C LEU A 113 -9.09 -8.90 35.57
N SER A 114 -9.89 -8.31 36.41
CA SER A 114 -11.34 -8.37 36.41
C SER A 114 -11.89 -7.90 35.07
N ARG A 115 -12.72 -8.73 34.44
CA ARG A 115 -13.59 -8.36 33.32
C ARG A 115 -14.58 -7.30 33.77
N GLY A 116 -14.30 -6.05 33.48
CA GLY A 116 -15.27 -4.97 33.56
C GLY A 116 -16.04 -4.87 32.25
N SER A 117 -17.28 -5.30 32.26
CA SER A 117 -18.27 -5.06 31.21
C SER A 117 -18.64 -3.57 31.24
N TYR A 118 -18.15 -2.79 30.29
CA TYR A 118 -18.59 -1.39 30.15
C TYR A 118 -19.77 -1.31 29.19
N LYS A 119 -20.96 -0.99 29.73
CA LYS A 119 -22.09 -0.50 28.95
C LYS A 119 -21.74 0.87 28.42
N LEU A 120 -21.78 1.05 27.11
CA LEU A 120 -21.61 2.32 26.42
C LEU A 120 -22.92 3.12 26.53
N ASP A 121 -22.88 4.21 27.27
CA ASP A 121 -23.92 5.23 27.22
C ASP A 121 -23.65 6.21 26.05
N PRO A 122 -24.68 6.54 25.21
CA PRO A 122 -24.48 7.28 23.96
C PRO A 122 -24.27 8.81 24.10
N PHE A 123 -24.16 9.37 25.29
CA PHE A 123 -24.36 10.82 25.47
C PHE A 123 -23.25 11.60 26.23
N HIS A 124 -22.03 11.07 26.38
CA HIS A 124 -20.93 11.88 26.92
C HIS A 124 -19.73 11.92 25.97
N LEU A 125 -19.69 12.97 25.13
CA LEU A 125 -18.59 13.27 24.20
C LEU A 125 -17.51 14.14 24.84
N GLU A 126 -17.29 14.05 26.15
CA GLU A 126 -16.23 14.77 26.85
C GLU A 126 -15.33 13.80 27.60
N SER A 127 -14.06 13.79 27.19
CA SER A 127 -12.92 13.08 27.81
C SER A 127 -12.69 11.61 27.40
N TYR A 128 -12.80 11.25 26.16
CA TYR A 128 -12.21 9.97 25.73
C TYR A 128 -10.75 10.17 25.32
N GLY A 129 -9.86 9.55 26.07
CA GLY A 129 -8.47 9.40 25.68
C GLY A 129 -8.38 8.79 24.28
N VAL A 130 -7.38 9.22 23.54
CA VAL A 130 -7.08 8.77 22.19
C VAL A 130 -7.12 7.25 22.09
N MET A 131 -8.08 6.72 21.32
CA MET A 131 -8.14 5.30 20.98
C MET A 131 -7.32 5.09 19.71
N PRO A 132 -6.14 4.46 19.78
CA PRO A 132 -5.36 4.16 18.59
C PRO A 132 -6.13 3.16 17.71
N THR A 133 -5.95 3.25 16.40
CA THR A 133 -6.44 2.22 15.48
C THR A 133 -5.75 0.87 15.80
N ARG A 134 -6.35 -0.26 15.39
CA ARG A 134 -5.74 -1.58 15.58
C ARG A 134 -4.32 -1.64 14.99
N ASN A 135 -4.13 -1.02 13.83
CA ASN A 135 -2.81 -0.91 13.19
C ASN A 135 -1.83 -0.09 14.03
N ALA A 136 -2.30 0.98 14.67
CA ALA A 136 -1.49 1.80 15.54
C ALA A 136 -1.16 1.08 16.86
N GLU A 137 -2.06 0.26 17.40
CA GLU A 137 -1.80 -0.58 18.58
C GLU A 137 -0.82 -1.70 18.28
N ALA A 138 -0.97 -2.40 17.15
CA ALA A 138 -0.03 -3.41 16.69
C ALA A 138 1.37 -2.81 16.49
N SER A 139 1.45 -1.66 15.84
CA SER A 139 2.69 -0.91 15.63
C SER A 139 3.34 -0.47 16.93
N ARG A 140 2.54 -0.06 17.92
CA ARG A 140 3.01 0.34 19.25
C ARG A 140 3.56 -0.84 20.04
N ALA A 141 2.87 -1.98 20.00
CA ALA A 141 3.32 -3.22 20.65
C ALA A 141 4.66 -3.71 20.09
N MET A 142 4.91 -3.48 18.80
CA MET A 142 6.12 -3.92 18.11
C MET A 142 7.28 -2.93 18.20
N ALA A 143 7.01 -1.64 18.24
CA ALA A 143 8.04 -0.61 18.41
C ALA A 143 8.66 -0.63 19.82
N GLY A 144 8.03 -1.34 20.78
CA GLY A 144 8.42 -1.33 22.19
C GLY A 144 8.53 0.11 22.69
N GLY A 145 8.29 0.51 23.86
CA GLY A 145 8.24 1.90 24.35
C GLY A 145 9.45 2.82 24.06
N LYS A 146 10.29 2.49 23.09
CA LYS A 146 11.39 3.34 22.59
C LYS A 146 10.88 4.22 21.46
N SER A 147 10.98 5.54 21.64
CA SER A 147 10.76 6.48 20.52
C SER A 147 11.80 6.22 19.44
N ILE A 148 11.36 5.80 18.27
CA ILE A 148 12.21 5.75 17.09
C ILE A 148 12.46 7.20 16.70
N GLY A 149 13.68 7.72 16.61
CA GLY A 149 13.97 9.11 16.25
C GLY A 149 13.26 9.52 14.94
N GLU A 150 12.92 10.78 14.78
CA GLU A 150 12.29 11.33 13.55
C GLU A 150 13.18 11.04 12.34
N ASN A 151 13.03 9.86 11.76
CA ASN A 151 13.82 9.49 10.61
C ASN A 151 12.91 9.29 9.39
N TYR A 152 12.73 10.36 8.61
CA TYR A 152 12.06 10.34 7.32
C TYR A 152 12.95 9.74 6.21
N ALA A 153 14.12 9.20 6.55
CA ALA A 153 15.10 8.75 5.57
C ALA A 153 14.72 7.38 5.00
N PHE A 154 13.98 7.40 3.91
CA PHE A 154 13.87 6.28 3.00
C PHE A 154 14.90 6.50 1.88
N ALA A 155 16.07 5.89 1.95
CA ALA A 155 17.14 6.13 1.00
C ALA A 155 17.46 4.90 0.14
N GLY A 156 17.17 3.71 0.63
CA GLY A 156 17.46 2.45 -0.05
C GLY A 156 16.27 1.87 -0.77
N MET A 157 16.49 1.34 -1.98
CA MET A 157 15.52 0.47 -2.63
C MET A 157 15.71 -0.95 -2.13
N HIS A 158 14.65 -1.53 -1.56
CA HIS A 158 14.64 -2.91 -1.12
C HIS A 158 14.45 -3.86 -2.31
N HIS A 159 13.45 -3.57 -3.16
CA HIS A 159 13.15 -4.38 -4.34
C HIS A 159 12.42 -3.57 -5.41
N ILE A 160 12.46 -4.05 -6.66
CA ILE A 160 11.70 -3.51 -7.78
C ILE A 160 10.92 -4.64 -8.44
N PHE A 161 9.62 -4.50 -8.48
CA PHE A 161 8.73 -5.40 -9.19
C PHE A 161 8.34 -4.79 -10.54
N ASP A 162 8.43 -5.59 -11.62
CA ASP A 162 8.18 -5.20 -13.01
C ASP A 162 7.28 -6.20 -13.76
N GLN A 163 6.46 -6.95 -13.02
CA GLN A 163 5.60 -7.99 -13.58
C GLN A 163 4.42 -7.45 -14.38
N HIS A 164 4.00 -6.20 -14.14
CA HIS A 164 2.89 -5.60 -14.85
C HIS A 164 3.32 -4.94 -16.17
N ARG A 165 2.46 -5.03 -17.18
CA ARG A 165 2.73 -4.49 -18.53
C ARG A 165 2.16 -3.12 -18.78
N GLN A 166 1.24 -2.68 -17.93
CA GLN A 166 0.56 -1.40 -17.99
C GLN A 166 0.62 -0.72 -16.62
N ALA A 167 0.08 0.48 -16.53
CA ALA A 167 0.05 1.27 -15.31
C ALA A 167 -0.42 0.45 -14.11
N VAL A 168 0.31 0.52 -13.00
CA VAL A 168 -0.13 -0.02 -11.71
C VAL A 168 -0.99 1.04 -11.03
N THR A 169 -2.29 0.75 -10.93
CA THR A 169 -3.30 1.70 -10.46
C THR A 169 -3.32 1.86 -8.94
N SER A 170 -2.96 0.81 -8.21
CA SER A 170 -2.90 0.81 -6.76
C SER A 170 -1.86 -0.19 -6.24
N VAL A 171 -1.26 0.14 -5.11
CA VAL A 171 -0.38 -0.75 -4.33
C VAL A 171 -0.79 -0.65 -2.87
N GLN A 172 -0.92 -1.78 -2.18
CA GLN A 172 -1.26 -1.82 -0.75
C GLN A 172 -0.56 -2.99 -0.08
N PHE A 173 0.05 -2.71 1.07
CA PHE A 173 0.45 -3.78 1.99
C PHE A 173 -0.78 -4.41 2.62
N ALA A 174 -0.68 -5.71 2.94
CA ALA A 174 -1.71 -6.42 3.68
C ALA A 174 -1.82 -5.86 5.11
N ASN A 175 -3.02 -5.94 5.70
CA ASN A 175 -3.26 -5.44 7.05
C ASN A 175 -2.39 -6.21 8.05
N GLU A 176 -1.70 -5.50 8.93
CA GLU A 176 -0.87 -6.08 10.00
C GLU A 176 0.20 -7.11 9.53
N ASP A 177 0.45 -7.18 8.22
CA ASP A 177 1.50 -8.02 7.61
C ASP A 177 2.57 -7.13 6.97
N LYS A 178 3.78 -7.20 7.48
CA LYS A 178 4.91 -6.40 6.96
C LYS A 178 5.51 -6.95 5.67
N SER A 179 5.19 -8.18 5.35
CA SER A 179 5.89 -8.96 4.33
C SER A 179 5.11 -9.08 3.02
N ARG A 180 3.79 -8.93 3.06
CA ARG A 180 2.91 -9.18 1.92
C ARG A 180 2.30 -7.88 1.40
N MET A 181 2.29 -7.73 0.09
CA MET A 181 1.60 -6.62 -0.58
C MET A 181 0.91 -7.10 -1.85
N ALA A 182 -0.04 -6.32 -2.34
CA ALA A 182 -0.67 -6.54 -3.63
C ALA A 182 -0.59 -5.29 -4.51
N CYS A 183 -0.68 -5.50 -5.82
CA CYS A 183 -0.66 -4.45 -6.83
C CYS A 183 -1.74 -4.73 -7.87
N SER A 184 -2.53 -3.73 -8.24
CA SER A 184 -3.49 -3.82 -9.34
C SER A 184 -3.00 -3.04 -10.54
N SER A 185 -3.33 -3.52 -11.75
CA SER A 185 -2.86 -2.89 -12.99
C SER A 185 -3.94 -2.79 -14.06
N LEU A 186 -3.78 -1.81 -14.95
CA LEU A 186 -4.58 -1.69 -16.16
C LEU A 186 -4.39 -2.85 -17.13
N ASP A 187 -3.39 -3.74 -16.92
CA ASP A 187 -3.25 -4.98 -17.68
C ASP A 187 -4.31 -6.05 -17.35
N GLY A 188 -5.27 -5.74 -16.47
CA GLY A 188 -6.37 -6.62 -16.09
C GLY A 188 -6.03 -7.60 -14.98
N THR A 189 -4.88 -7.45 -14.31
CA THR A 189 -4.41 -8.37 -13.27
C THR A 189 -4.20 -7.71 -11.92
N VAL A 190 -4.25 -8.52 -10.86
CA VAL A 190 -3.79 -8.16 -9.52
C VAL A 190 -2.68 -9.14 -9.13
N SER A 191 -1.50 -8.64 -8.79
CA SER A 191 -0.39 -9.47 -8.31
C SER A 191 -0.25 -9.40 -6.79
N ILE A 192 0.03 -10.54 -6.17
CA ILE A 192 0.36 -10.67 -4.76
C ILE A 192 1.85 -10.92 -4.66
N CYS A 193 2.54 -10.10 -3.88
CA CYS A 193 3.97 -10.11 -3.74
C CYS A 193 4.37 -10.35 -2.28
N GLN A 194 5.35 -11.23 -2.08
CA GLN A 194 6.05 -11.43 -0.82
C GLN A 194 7.32 -10.57 -0.86
N VAL A 195 7.43 -9.61 0.04
CA VAL A 195 8.55 -8.66 0.09
C VAL A 195 9.63 -9.15 1.05
N LEU A 196 9.24 -9.78 2.14
CA LEU A 196 10.10 -10.38 3.16
C LEU A 196 9.72 -11.85 3.37
N PRO A 197 10.69 -12.78 3.61
CA PRO A 197 12.14 -12.53 3.57
C PRO A 197 12.68 -12.32 2.16
N SER A 198 13.87 -11.74 2.04
CA SER A 198 14.54 -11.64 0.75
C SER A 198 14.95 -13.02 0.22
N PRO A 199 14.90 -13.26 -1.11
CA PRO A 199 14.54 -12.32 -2.17
C PRO A 199 13.02 -12.12 -2.28
N ALA A 200 12.60 -10.88 -2.52
CA ALA A 200 11.19 -10.58 -2.78
C ALA A 200 10.70 -11.28 -4.06
N THR A 201 9.49 -11.85 -4.01
CA THR A 201 8.92 -12.66 -5.09
C THR A 201 7.47 -12.32 -5.36
N VAL A 202 7.02 -12.54 -6.58
CA VAL A 202 5.58 -12.56 -6.91
C VAL A 202 5.04 -13.94 -6.54
N VAL A 203 4.13 -13.99 -5.57
CA VAL A 203 3.53 -15.24 -5.07
C VAL A 203 2.53 -15.78 -6.09
N CYS A 204 1.59 -14.93 -6.50
CA CYS A 204 0.61 -15.28 -7.50
C CYS A 204 0.11 -14.04 -8.26
N THR A 205 -0.54 -14.28 -9.40
CA THR A 205 -1.20 -13.25 -10.20
C THR A 205 -2.64 -13.68 -10.44
N LEU A 206 -3.58 -12.88 -9.93
CA LEU A 206 -5.01 -13.07 -10.09
C LEU A 206 -5.42 -12.57 -11.49
N LYS A 207 -5.88 -13.48 -12.32
CA LYS A 207 -6.29 -13.22 -13.71
C LYS A 207 -7.76 -13.52 -13.90
N GLY A 208 -8.46 -12.68 -14.66
CA GLY A 208 -9.85 -12.91 -14.97
C GLY A 208 -10.60 -11.66 -15.39
N HIS A 209 -10.21 -10.46 -14.94
CA HIS A 209 -10.79 -9.24 -15.49
C HIS A 209 -10.48 -9.10 -16.98
N GLU A 210 -11.48 -8.69 -17.76
CA GLU A 210 -11.36 -8.53 -19.21
C GLU A 210 -10.75 -7.17 -19.58
N ARG A 211 -10.80 -6.21 -18.66
CA ARG A 211 -10.25 -4.86 -18.83
C ARG A 211 -9.45 -4.47 -17.59
N GLY A 212 -8.82 -3.30 -17.64
CA GLY A 212 -7.95 -2.80 -16.58
C GLY A 212 -8.59 -2.80 -15.20
N VAL A 213 -7.84 -3.24 -14.21
CA VAL A 213 -8.20 -3.14 -12.79
C VAL A 213 -7.95 -1.72 -12.33
N THR A 214 -8.97 -1.09 -11.76
CA THR A 214 -8.93 0.31 -11.35
C THR A 214 -8.59 0.52 -9.90
N ASP A 215 -9.03 -0.42 -9.04
CA ASP A 215 -8.81 -0.37 -7.60
C ASP A 215 -8.88 -1.77 -7.00
N PHE A 216 -8.35 -1.93 -5.81
CA PHE A 216 -8.52 -3.13 -5.00
C PHE A 216 -8.41 -2.80 -3.52
N CYS A 217 -8.88 -3.70 -2.67
CA CYS A 217 -8.66 -3.64 -1.23
C CYS A 217 -8.57 -5.05 -0.62
N TRP A 218 -7.82 -5.16 0.46
CA TRP A 218 -7.71 -6.36 1.26
C TRP A 218 -8.94 -6.54 2.16
N SER A 219 -9.36 -7.80 2.38
CA SER A 219 -10.25 -8.12 3.49
C SER A 219 -9.54 -7.88 4.83
N GLN A 220 -10.30 -7.72 5.89
CA GLN A 220 -9.73 -7.48 7.23
C GLN A 220 -8.79 -8.60 7.68
N SER A 221 -9.07 -9.86 7.30
CA SER A 221 -8.29 -11.06 7.62
C SER A 221 -7.14 -11.34 6.65
N ASN A 222 -6.99 -10.55 5.57
CA ASN A 222 -6.03 -10.77 4.48
C ASN A 222 -6.15 -12.12 3.75
N ASP A 223 -7.26 -12.79 3.86
CA ASP A 223 -7.55 -14.05 3.14
C ASP A 223 -8.18 -13.81 1.76
N GLN A 224 -8.74 -12.62 1.55
CA GLN A 224 -9.41 -12.24 0.33
C GLN A 224 -8.96 -10.86 -0.18
N ILE A 225 -9.08 -10.69 -1.49
CA ILE A 225 -8.93 -9.40 -2.17
C ILE A 225 -10.22 -9.12 -2.95
N LEU A 226 -10.69 -7.89 -2.84
CA LEU A 226 -11.72 -7.33 -3.69
C LEU A 226 -11.06 -6.46 -4.76
N SER A 227 -11.41 -6.64 -6.02
CA SER A 227 -10.92 -5.80 -7.12
C SER A 227 -12.07 -5.25 -7.97
N SER A 228 -11.91 -4.04 -8.48
CA SER A 228 -12.84 -3.40 -9.42
C SER A 228 -12.18 -3.14 -10.76
N SER A 229 -12.97 -3.16 -11.84
CA SER A 229 -12.44 -3.06 -13.19
C SER A 229 -13.30 -2.21 -14.12
N LEU A 230 -12.66 -1.78 -15.19
CA LEU A 230 -13.31 -1.13 -16.33
C LEU A 230 -14.22 -2.07 -17.13
N ASP A 231 -14.20 -3.38 -16.84
CA ASP A 231 -15.15 -4.35 -17.41
C ASP A 231 -16.55 -4.27 -16.78
N GLY A 232 -16.72 -3.41 -15.76
CA GLY A 232 -17.98 -3.24 -15.06
C GLY A 232 -18.24 -4.33 -14.02
N THR A 233 -17.23 -5.09 -13.63
CA THR A 233 -17.32 -6.11 -12.60
C THR A 233 -16.48 -5.81 -11.38
N VAL A 234 -16.90 -6.33 -10.24
CA VAL A 234 -16.11 -6.49 -9.04
C VAL A 234 -15.88 -7.97 -8.83
N ARG A 235 -14.65 -8.33 -8.50
CA ARG A 235 -14.29 -9.72 -8.24
C ARG A 235 -13.74 -9.89 -6.84
N LEU A 236 -14.21 -10.95 -6.18
CA LEU A 236 -13.68 -11.42 -4.91
C LEU A 236 -12.76 -12.60 -5.17
N TRP A 237 -11.56 -12.53 -4.66
CA TRP A 237 -10.52 -13.53 -4.84
C TRP A 237 -10.12 -14.16 -3.51
N ALA A 238 -10.01 -15.48 -3.46
CA ALA A 238 -9.37 -16.18 -2.36
C ALA A 238 -7.86 -16.26 -2.62
N ILE A 239 -7.05 -15.82 -1.67
CA ILE A 239 -5.60 -15.74 -1.82
C ILE A 239 -4.97 -17.12 -1.75
N SER A 240 -5.46 -18.00 -0.87
CA SER A 240 -4.95 -19.35 -0.68
C SER A 240 -4.99 -20.21 -1.95
N SER A 241 -6.04 -20.05 -2.76
CA SER A 241 -6.25 -20.79 -4.02
C SER A 241 -5.94 -19.97 -5.27
N ALA A 242 -5.64 -18.66 -5.11
CA ALA A 242 -5.48 -17.71 -6.21
C ALA A 242 -6.65 -17.73 -7.22
N SER A 243 -7.86 -18.05 -6.76
CA SER A 243 -9.05 -18.23 -7.58
C SER A 243 -10.10 -17.14 -7.32
N CYS A 244 -10.89 -16.85 -8.35
CA CYS A 244 -12.05 -15.96 -8.24
C CYS A 244 -13.19 -16.70 -7.55
N VAL A 245 -13.54 -16.28 -6.33
CA VAL A 245 -14.65 -16.83 -5.55
C VAL A 245 -16.00 -16.35 -6.09
N ARG A 246 -16.04 -15.06 -6.46
CA ARG A 246 -17.27 -14.44 -6.95
C ARG A 246 -16.99 -13.27 -7.89
N THR A 247 -17.83 -13.17 -8.90
CA THR A 247 -17.91 -12.00 -9.79
C THR A 247 -19.27 -11.35 -9.58
N VAL A 248 -19.29 -10.05 -9.31
CA VAL A 248 -20.52 -9.25 -9.19
C VAL A 248 -20.47 -8.16 -10.25
N GLN A 249 -21.50 -8.12 -11.10
CA GLN A 249 -21.61 -7.11 -12.14
C GLN A 249 -22.27 -5.83 -11.57
N ASP A 250 -21.78 -4.68 -12.00
CA ASP A 250 -22.41 -3.40 -11.68
C ASP A 250 -23.86 -3.39 -12.22
N PRO A 251 -24.84 -2.93 -11.43
CA PRO A 251 -26.23 -2.89 -11.86
C PRO A 251 -26.46 -2.11 -13.17
N ASP A 252 -25.65 -1.08 -13.38
CA ASP A 252 -25.72 -0.24 -14.60
C ASP A 252 -24.81 -0.75 -15.74
N LYS A 253 -24.10 -1.85 -15.56
CA LYS A 253 -23.08 -2.36 -16.48
C LYS A 253 -22.02 -1.30 -16.85
N SER A 254 -21.74 -0.42 -15.90
CA SER A 254 -20.83 0.71 -16.08
C SER A 254 -19.44 0.38 -15.52
N PRO A 255 -18.35 0.88 -16.11
CA PRO A 255 -17.02 0.74 -15.54
C PRO A 255 -16.97 1.15 -14.08
N ILE A 256 -16.39 0.29 -13.24
CA ILE A 256 -16.23 0.56 -11.80
C ILE A 256 -14.84 1.15 -11.58
N ARG A 257 -14.77 2.24 -10.83
CA ARG A 257 -13.53 2.99 -10.58
C ARG A 257 -12.95 2.78 -9.19
N ALA A 258 -13.82 2.51 -8.22
CA ALA A 258 -13.39 2.34 -6.83
C ALA A 258 -14.22 1.24 -6.17
N CYS A 259 -13.59 0.52 -5.25
CA CYS A 259 -14.25 -0.47 -4.40
C CYS A 259 -13.66 -0.47 -2.99
N ARG A 260 -14.50 -0.72 -1.98
CA ARG A 260 -14.09 -0.85 -0.59
C ARG A 260 -14.91 -1.91 0.12
N PHE A 261 -14.26 -2.69 0.99
CA PHE A 261 -14.99 -3.42 2.01
C PHE A 261 -15.55 -2.47 3.06
N GLN A 262 -16.70 -2.81 3.61
CA GLN A 262 -17.16 -2.16 4.83
C GLN A 262 -16.22 -2.59 5.99
N PRO A 263 -15.64 -1.66 6.77
CA PRO A 263 -14.56 -1.97 7.71
C PRO A 263 -14.88 -2.98 8.78
N LEU A 264 -16.15 -3.11 9.19
CA LEU A 264 -16.60 -4.04 10.24
C LEU A 264 -17.29 -5.29 9.67
N ASN A 265 -17.57 -5.32 8.37
CA ASN A 265 -18.31 -6.42 7.74
C ASN A 265 -17.79 -6.72 6.34
N ASN A 266 -16.89 -7.69 6.21
CA ASN A 266 -16.34 -8.14 4.92
C ASN A 266 -17.38 -8.69 3.94
N ASN A 267 -18.63 -8.89 4.38
CA ASN A 267 -19.72 -9.35 3.52
C ASN A 267 -20.41 -8.21 2.77
N MET A 268 -20.16 -6.98 3.19
CA MET A 268 -20.65 -5.77 2.56
C MET A 268 -19.50 -5.05 1.87
N ILE A 269 -19.75 -4.68 0.62
CA ILE A 269 -18.82 -3.89 -0.19
C ILE A 269 -19.53 -2.69 -0.77
N VAL A 270 -18.76 -1.65 -1.05
CA VAL A 270 -19.23 -0.46 -1.74
C VAL A 270 -18.47 -0.30 -3.05
N THR A 271 -19.17 0.02 -4.11
CA THR A 271 -18.61 0.23 -5.45
C THR A 271 -19.00 1.60 -5.98
N GLY A 272 -18.08 2.24 -6.70
CA GLY A 272 -18.30 3.52 -7.36
C GLY A 272 -18.06 3.41 -8.87
N ASN A 273 -19.02 3.87 -9.69
CA ASN A 273 -18.96 3.70 -11.13
C ASN A 273 -18.85 5.03 -11.91
N ASN A 274 -18.65 4.93 -13.23
CA ASN A 274 -18.52 6.07 -14.13
C ASN A 274 -19.81 6.90 -14.30
N LYS A 275 -20.98 6.37 -13.89
CA LYS A 275 -22.25 7.12 -13.91
C LYS A 275 -22.47 7.95 -12.64
N GLY A 276 -21.49 7.93 -11.73
CA GLY A 276 -21.58 8.62 -10.44
C GLY A 276 -22.43 7.87 -9.41
N HIS A 277 -22.67 6.59 -9.63
CA HIS A 277 -23.45 5.78 -8.69
C HIS A 277 -22.51 5.09 -7.69
N VAL A 278 -22.93 5.14 -6.43
CA VAL A 278 -22.34 4.38 -5.33
C VAL A 278 -23.34 3.29 -4.95
N ASN A 279 -22.94 2.04 -5.07
CA ASN A 279 -23.78 0.87 -4.79
C ASN A 279 -23.21 0.09 -3.61
N VAL A 280 -24.07 -0.29 -2.67
CA VAL A 280 -23.73 -1.25 -1.61
C VAL A 280 -24.18 -2.64 -2.04
N LEU A 281 -23.26 -3.57 -2.05
CA LEU A 281 -23.48 -4.94 -2.51
C LEU A 281 -23.13 -5.92 -1.39
N ASN A 282 -23.92 -6.97 -1.28
CA ASN A 282 -23.59 -8.10 -0.41
C ASN A 282 -22.79 -9.13 -1.22
N VAL A 283 -21.57 -9.40 -0.80
CA VAL A 283 -20.64 -10.28 -1.55
C VAL A 283 -21.13 -11.72 -1.56
N SER A 284 -21.70 -12.23 -0.46
CA SER A 284 -22.17 -13.62 -0.37
C SER A 284 -23.34 -13.91 -1.30
N THR A 285 -24.24 -12.93 -1.46
CA THR A 285 -25.45 -13.11 -2.30
C THR A 285 -25.25 -12.54 -3.72
N GLY A 286 -24.31 -11.63 -3.92
CA GLY A 286 -24.13 -10.87 -5.15
C GLY A 286 -25.22 -9.81 -5.40
N LYS A 287 -26.08 -9.54 -4.41
CA LYS A 287 -27.23 -8.63 -4.54
C LYS A 287 -26.93 -7.26 -3.94
N ALA A 288 -27.54 -6.22 -4.52
CA ALA A 288 -27.52 -4.89 -3.95
C ALA A 288 -28.34 -4.83 -2.66
N ALA A 289 -27.82 -4.09 -1.67
CA ALA A 289 -28.56 -3.82 -0.42
C ALA A 289 -29.73 -2.90 -0.68
N LYS A 290 -30.86 -3.17 -0.04
CA LYS A 290 -32.08 -2.34 -0.19
C LYS A 290 -31.83 -0.94 0.38
N GLY A 291 -31.91 0.09 -0.46
CA GLY A 291 -31.57 1.46 -0.08
C GLY A 291 -30.07 1.76 0.00
N GLY A 292 -29.20 0.81 -0.39
CA GLY A 292 -27.75 0.97 -0.46
C GLY A 292 -27.29 1.64 -1.77
N PHE A 293 -27.91 2.76 -2.12
CA PHE A 293 -27.65 3.50 -3.35
C PHE A 293 -27.38 4.97 -3.04
N GLY A 294 -26.30 5.50 -3.60
CA GLY A 294 -25.95 6.90 -3.56
C GLY A 294 -25.63 7.44 -4.96
N ARG A 295 -25.78 8.75 -5.17
CA ARG A 295 -25.48 9.39 -6.45
C ARG A 295 -24.67 10.67 -6.24
N LEU A 296 -23.56 10.75 -6.98
CA LEU A 296 -22.69 11.91 -7.14
C LEU A 296 -23.07 12.71 -8.39
N SER A 297 -22.44 13.88 -8.54
CA SER A 297 -22.64 14.74 -9.73
C SER A 297 -21.82 14.29 -10.93
N GLY A 298 -20.71 13.59 -10.70
CA GLY A 298 -19.75 13.09 -11.70
C GLY A 298 -19.38 11.65 -11.47
N GLN A 299 -18.38 11.16 -12.21
CA GLN A 299 -17.86 9.80 -12.05
C GLN A 299 -17.23 9.64 -10.67
N VAL A 300 -17.51 8.51 -10.00
CA VAL A 300 -16.85 8.20 -8.71
C VAL A 300 -15.42 7.75 -8.98
N LEU A 301 -14.44 8.48 -8.47
CA LEU A 301 -13.01 8.16 -8.66
C LEU A 301 -12.38 7.50 -7.44
N CYS A 302 -12.83 7.85 -6.25
CA CYS A 302 -12.30 7.32 -5.00
C CYS A 302 -13.38 7.25 -3.94
N MET A 303 -13.19 6.35 -2.98
CA MET A 303 -14.08 6.18 -1.82
C MET A 303 -13.24 5.78 -0.60
N GLU A 304 -13.68 6.21 0.58
CA GLU A 304 -13.06 5.83 1.84
C GLU A 304 -14.07 5.85 2.98
N PHE A 305 -13.98 4.87 3.88
CA PHE A 305 -14.76 4.83 5.10
C PHE A 305 -14.03 5.48 6.27
N ASP A 306 -14.78 5.91 7.28
CA ASP A 306 -14.21 6.08 8.62
C ASP A 306 -13.94 4.71 9.27
N ASP A 307 -13.16 4.69 10.35
CA ASP A 307 -12.78 3.43 11.03
C ASP A 307 -13.98 2.68 11.62
N ASN A 308 -15.06 3.39 11.93
CA ASN A 308 -16.30 2.81 12.44
C ASN A 308 -17.22 2.30 11.33
N GLY A 309 -16.88 2.58 10.06
CA GLY A 309 -17.71 2.22 8.91
C GLY A 309 -19.06 2.89 8.86
N GLY A 310 -19.27 3.97 9.64
CA GLY A 310 -20.53 4.71 9.69
C GLY A 310 -20.61 5.85 8.69
N VAL A 311 -19.47 6.36 8.23
CA VAL A 311 -19.39 7.44 7.23
C VAL A 311 -18.57 6.97 6.04
N LEU A 312 -19.11 7.16 4.85
CA LEU A 312 -18.43 6.92 3.59
C LEU A 312 -18.25 8.24 2.86
N TRP A 313 -17.03 8.61 2.52
CA TRP A 313 -16.74 9.70 1.59
C TRP A 313 -16.50 9.15 0.20
N ALA A 314 -17.08 9.82 -0.80
CA ALA A 314 -16.87 9.51 -2.21
C ALA A 314 -16.50 10.79 -2.97
N GLY A 315 -15.42 10.73 -3.75
CA GLY A 315 -14.94 11.84 -4.57
C GLY A 315 -15.25 11.63 -6.04
N ASP A 316 -15.60 12.73 -6.73
CA ASP A 316 -15.96 12.71 -8.15
C ASP A 316 -14.95 13.44 -9.04
N ASP A 317 -15.10 13.26 -10.35
CA ASP A 317 -14.31 13.91 -11.39
C ASP A 317 -14.62 15.41 -11.55
N LYS A 318 -15.66 15.92 -10.89
CA LYS A 318 -16.05 17.34 -10.90
C LYS A 318 -15.51 18.14 -9.72
N GLY A 319 -14.69 17.50 -8.86
CA GLY A 319 -14.06 18.16 -7.72
C GLY A 319 -14.93 18.27 -6.49
N THR A 320 -15.90 17.35 -6.35
CA THR A 320 -16.83 17.32 -5.22
C THR A 320 -16.62 16.04 -4.42
N ILE A 321 -16.70 16.16 -3.11
CA ILE A 321 -16.76 15.03 -2.17
C ILE A 321 -18.18 15.00 -1.59
N PHE A 322 -18.78 13.82 -1.61
CA PHE A 322 -20.04 13.55 -0.91
C PHE A 322 -19.77 12.64 0.27
N SER A 323 -20.35 12.96 1.42
CA SER A 323 -20.43 12.01 2.53
C SER A 323 -21.76 11.28 2.49
N PHE A 324 -21.74 10.03 2.90
CA PHE A 324 -22.92 9.19 3.09
C PHE A 324 -22.85 8.58 4.48
N LEU A 325 -23.99 8.56 5.18
CA LEU A 325 -24.16 7.80 6.40
C LEU A 325 -24.50 6.37 6.01
N PHE A 326 -23.72 5.43 6.50
CA PHE A 326 -23.86 4.00 6.24
C PHE A 326 -24.53 3.31 7.43
N ASP A 327 -25.67 2.69 7.21
CA ASP A 327 -26.32 1.86 8.23
C ASP A 327 -25.71 0.45 8.21
N LEU A 328 -25.00 0.11 9.28
CA LEU A 328 -24.28 -1.16 9.43
C LEU A 328 -25.20 -2.39 9.41
N ALA A 329 -26.45 -2.24 9.84
CA ALA A 329 -27.39 -3.35 9.92
C ALA A 329 -28.01 -3.69 8.55
N THR A 330 -28.38 -2.67 7.77
CA THR A 330 -29.13 -2.84 6.52
C THR A 330 -28.29 -2.59 5.26
N GLY A 331 -27.14 -1.94 5.38
CA GLY A 331 -26.35 -1.46 4.24
C GLY A 331 -26.98 -0.26 3.53
N LYS A 332 -27.96 0.41 4.16
CA LYS A 332 -28.61 1.60 3.60
C LYS A 332 -27.64 2.78 3.59
N LEU A 333 -27.63 3.55 2.49
CA LEU A 333 -26.95 4.82 2.38
C LEU A 333 -27.90 5.98 2.55
N SER A 334 -27.56 6.91 3.43
CA SER A 334 -28.26 8.19 3.59
C SER A 334 -27.31 9.32 3.22
N LYS A 335 -27.78 10.29 2.44
CA LYS A 335 -26.96 11.39 1.95
C LYS A 335 -26.59 12.33 3.10
N GLY A 336 -25.30 12.58 3.26
CA GLY A 336 -24.74 13.53 4.22
C GLY A 336 -24.43 14.88 3.58
N LYS A 337 -23.19 15.34 3.69
CA LYS A 337 -22.72 16.64 3.20
C LYS A 337 -22.15 16.56 1.78
N ARG A 338 -22.29 17.65 1.07
CA ARG A 338 -21.57 17.93 -0.18
C ARG A 338 -20.47 18.94 0.10
N ILE A 339 -19.24 18.59 -0.22
CA ILE A 339 -18.05 19.42 -0.05
C ILE A 339 -17.44 19.66 -1.42
N VAL A 340 -17.35 20.90 -1.85
CA VAL A 340 -16.66 21.29 -3.10
C VAL A 340 -15.22 21.58 -2.75
N VAL A 341 -14.28 20.77 -3.27
CA VAL A 341 -12.85 21.02 -3.13
C VAL A 341 -12.42 22.08 -4.12
N ARG A 342 -12.69 21.83 -5.40
CA ARG A 342 -12.54 22.80 -6.48
C ARG A 342 -13.34 22.32 -7.70
N GLU A 343 -14.20 23.16 -8.21
CA GLU A 343 -15.02 22.84 -9.38
C GLU A 343 -14.17 22.49 -10.61
N GLY A 344 -14.57 21.42 -11.30
CA GLY A 344 -13.93 20.94 -12.50
C GLY A 344 -12.58 20.24 -12.32
N CYS A 345 -12.12 20.03 -11.07
CA CYS A 345 -10.85 19.37 -10.79
C CYS A 345 -11.07 18.03 -10.08
N PRO A 346 -10.74 16.89 -10.70
CA PRO A 346 -11.01 15.57 -10.17
C PRO A 346 -10.44 15.34 -8.75
N VAL A 347 -11.26 14.76 -7.86
CA VAL A 347 -10.81 14.23 -6.57
C VAL A 347 -10.36 12.79 -6.79
N THR A 348 -9.06 12.54 -6.75
CA THR A 348 -8.48 11.27 -7.17
C THR A 348 -8.22 10.31 -6.02
N SER A 349 -8.10 10.80 -4.80
CA SER A 349 -7.88 9.99 -3.61
C SER A 349 -8.44 10.65 -2.37
N ILE A 350 -9.00 9.82 -1.50
CA ILE A 350 -9.41 10.15 -0.14
C ILE A 350 -8.77 9.10 0.77
N CYS A 351 -8.13 9.55 1.85
CA CYS A 351 -7.58 8.68 2.87
C CYS A 351 -7.97 9.24 4.24
N TYR A 352 -8.68 8.46 5.04
CA TYR A 352 -9.16 8.86 6.36
C TYR A 352 -8.19 8.43 7.46
N ARG A 353 -8.22 9.20 8.54
CA ARG A 353 -7.46 8.91 9.74
C ARG A 353 -8.21 9.41 10.98
N ALA A 354 -8.67 8.47 11.80
CA ALA A 354 -9.27 8.73 13.11
C ALA A 354 -8.26 9.08 14.18
N TRP A 355 -6.98 8.79 13.89
CA TRP A 355 -5.97 8.79 14.91
C TRP A 355 -5.63 10.20 15.39
N VAL A 356 -5.58 10.35 16.71
CA VAL A 356 -5.44 11.63 17.41
C VAL A 356 -4.16 11.58 18.23
N SER A 357 -3.13 12.33 17.82
CA SER A 357 -1.96 12.61 18.67
C SER A 357 -2.33 13.69 19.68
N ARG A 358 -1.48 13.89 20.69
CA ARG A 358 -1.68 14.99 21.66
C ARG A 358 -1.84 16.35 20.98
N GLU A 359 -1.34 16.49 19.77
CA GLU A 359 -1.27 17.75 19.01
C GLU A 359 -2.26 17.80 17.83
N ALA A 360 -2.61 16.65 17.24
CA ALA A 360 -3.61 16.55 16.16
C ALA A 360 -4.89 15.88 16.68
N ARG A 361 -5.67 16.59 17.48
CA ARG A 361 -6.86 16.05 18.20
C ARG A 361 -8.05 15.71 17.35
N ASP A 362 -8.00 15.95 16.06
CA ASP A 362 -9.20 15.84 15.22
C ASP A 362 -9.01 14.76 14.13
N PRO A 363 -10.06 13.95 13.86
CA PRO A 363 -10.08 13.08 12.71
C PRO A 363 -9.82 13.89 11.44
N THR A 364 -8.93 13.38 10.60
CA THR A 364 -8.49 14.08 9.39
C THR A 364 -8.69 13.23 8.15
N VAL A 365 -8.93 13.91 7.05
CA VAL A 365 -9.04 13.32 5.71
C VAL A 365 -7.99 13.96 4.81
N LEU A 366 -7.20 13.12 4.18
CA LEU A 366 -6.21 13.51 3.17
C LEU A 366 -6.87 13.38 1.79
N VAL A 367 -6.82 14.44 1.01
CA VAL A 367 -7.49 14.51 -0.29
C VAL A 367 -6.50 14.93 -1.37
N ASN A 368 -6.39 14.12 -2.42
CA ASN A 368 -5.74 14.51 -3.65
C ASN A 368 -6.77 15.10 -4.60
N CYS A 369 -6.49 16.30 -5.08
CA CYS A 369 -7.27 16.93 -6.13
C CYS A 369 -6.34 17.37 -7.26
N ALA A 370 -6.75 17.19 -8.51
CA ALA A 370 -5.93 17.48 -9.70
C ALA A 370 -5.77 18.99 -9.93
N ILE A 371 -5.23 19.69 -8.95
CA ILE A 371 -4.96 21.13 -8.90
C ILE A 371 -3.54 21.45 -8.45
N ASP A 372 -2.61 20.53 -8.71
CA ASP A 372 -1.24 20.60 -8.18
C ASP A 372 -1.19 20.69 -6.64
N SER A 373 -2.18 20.09 -5.94
CA SER A 373 -2.32 20.21 -4.49
C SER A 373 -2.76 18.93 -3.80
N LEU A 374 -2.15 18.68 -2.66
CA LEU A 374 -2.55 17.70 -1.66
C LEU A 374 -3.18 18.46 -0.49
N CYS A 375 -4.41 18.15 -0.15
CA CYS A 375 -5.20 18.87 0.84
C CYS A 375 -5.47 18.01 2.07
N ILE A 376 -5.38 18.61 3.25
CA ILE A 376 -5.79 18.01 4.52
C ILE A 376 -7.05 18.71 5.01
N TYR A 377 -8.05 17.92 5.32
CA TYR A 377 -9.32 18.36 5.90
C TYR A 377 -9.47 17.78 7.30
N LYS A 378 -10.08 18.57 8.19
CA LYS A 378 -10.58 18.13 9.48
C LYS A 378 -12.04 17.68 9.32
N VAL A 379 -12.41 16.57 9.92
CA VAL A 379 -13.82 16.16 10.05
C VAL A 379 -14.45 16.99 11.18
N VAL A 380 -15.52 17.70 10.87
CA VAL A 380 -16.13 18.65 11.81
C VAL A 380 -17.51 18.25 12.30
N THR A 381 -18.18 17.34 11.60
CA THR A 381 -19.53 16.88 11.94
C THR A 381 -19.63 15.36 11.80
N THR A 382 -20.55 14.76 12.55
CA THR A 382 -20.81 13.31 12.56
C THR A 382 -21.37 12.79 11.25
N ASP A 383 -21.90 13.65 10.39
CA ASP A 383 -22.37 13.34 9.04
C ASP A 383 -21.27 13.47 7.96
N GLY A 384 -20.01 13.58 8.39
CA GLY A 384 -18.84 13.59 7.51
C GLY A 384 -18.51 14.94 6.89
N GLY A 385 -18.98 16.05 7.47
CA GLY A 385 -18.62 17.40 7.03
C GLY A 385 -17.11 17.68 7.20
N LEU A 386 -16.49 18.28 6.19
CA LEU A 386 -15.05 18.53 6.12
C LEU A 386 -14.76 20.03 6.12
N ARG A 387 -13.68 20.42 6.83
CA ARG A 387 -13.12 21.78 6.81
C ARG A 387 -11.66 21.70 6.39
N ALA A 388 -11.26 22.49 5.40
CA ALA A 388 -9.86 22.58 4.97
C ALA A 388 -8.95 23.04 6.11
N LYS A 389 -7.83 22.33 6.31
CA LYS A 389 -6.82 22.61 7.33
C LYS A 389 -5.51 23.08 6.74
N LYS A 390 -5.01 22.36 5.72
CA LYS A 390 -3.68 22.61 5.14
C LYS A 390 -3.60 22.10 3.71
N THR A 391 -2.74 22.72 2.91
CA THR A 391 -2.53 22.33 1.52
C THR A 391 -1.04 22.27 1.22
N TYR A 392 -0.60 21.27 0.45
CA TYR A 392 0.77 21.07 0.03
C TYR A 392 0.90 21.07 -1.48
N PRO A 393 1.95 21.70 -2.04
CA PRO A 393 2.16 21.71 -3.48
C PRO A 393 2.70 20.36 -3.95
N ILE A 394 2.07 19.78 -4.97
CA ILE A 394 2.52 18.59 -5.70
C ILE A 394 2.30 18.82 -7.19
N LYS A 395 2.93 18.01 -8.05
CA LYS A 395 2.60 17.99 -9.48
C LYS A 395 1.51 16.98 -9.73
N HIS A 396 0.30 17.48 -9.95
CA HIS A 396 -0.90 16.66 -10.09
C HIS A 396 -1.96 17.35 -10.94
N LYS A 397 -2.07 16.99 -12.20
CA LYS A 397 -3.02 17.58 -13.15
C LYS A 397 -4.03 16.61 -13.72
N SER A 398 -3.62 15.41 -14.07
CA SER A 398 -4.45 14.44 -14.80
C SER A 398 -4.37 13.00 -14.26
N ALA A 399 -3.27 12.62 -13.66
CA ALA A 399 -3.06 11.26 -13.17
C ALA A 399 -3.93 10.96 -11.94
N LEU A 400 -4.35 9.69 -11.77
CA LEU A 400 -5.09 9.26 -10.60
C LEU A 400 -4.11 8.96 -9.45
N ILE A 401 -3.64 10.01 -8.79
CA ILE A 401 -2.66 9.90 -7.71
C ILE A 401 -3.35 9.62 -6.39
N ARG A 402 -2.79 8.65 -5.65
CA ARG A 402 -3.23 8.26 -4.31
C ARG A 402 -2.15 8.56 -3.28
N SER A 403 -2.59 9.03 -2.12
CA SER A 403 -1.73 9.40 -0.99
C SER A 403 -2.15 8.68 0.27
N THR A 404 -1.24 8.59 1.23
CA THR A 404 -1.48 7.94 2.52
C THR A 404 -0.85 8.70 3.67
N PHE A 405 -1.36 8.50 4.87
CA PHE A 405 -0.71 8.89 6.12
C PHE A 405 0.36 7.86 6.52
N CYS A 406 1.43 8.33 7.16
CA CYS A 406 2.39 7.43 7.79
C CYS A 406 1.79 6.82 9.05
N PRO A 407 1.76 5.48 9.20
CA PRO A 407 1.10 4.81 10.33
C PRO A 407 1.67 5.15 11.70
N LEU A 408 3.01 5.14 11.86
CA LEU A 408 3.68 5.32 13.15
C LEU A 408 4.00 6.75 13.52
N MET A 409 4.21 7.62 12.53
CA MET A 409 4.61 9.02 12.81
C MET A 409 3.54 9.79 13.56
N SER A 410 2.41 9.19 13.66
CA SER A 410 1.32 9.65 14.48
C SER A 410 1.55 9.52 15.98
N PHE A 411 2.48 8.72 16.46
CA PHE A 411 2.84 8.62 17.87
C PHE A 411 3.91 9.62 18.29
N ARG A 412 4.41 10.44 17.36
CA ARG A 412 5.41 11.47 17.55
C ARG A 412 4.82 12.83 17.28
N GLU A 413 5.55 13.84 17.65
CA GLU A 413 5.33 15.19 17.15
C GLU A 413 5.44 15.14 15.62
N GLY A 414 4.39 15.56 14.91
CA GLY A 414 4.35 15.58 13.46
C GLY A 414 3.73 14.34 12.81
N ALA A 415 2.59 14.53 12.16
CA ALA A 415 2.00 13.54 11.28
C ALA A 415 2.59 13.70 9.89
N CYS A 416 3.21 12.66 9.34
CA CYS A 416 3.72 12.67 7.98
C CYS A 416 2.66 12.15 7.00
N VAL A 417 2.56 12.80 5.86
CA VAL A 417 1.79 12.33 4.70
C VAL A 417 2.73 12.06 3.54
N VAL A 418 2.42 11.01 2.77
CA VAL A 418 3.20 10.60 1.60
C VAL A 418 2.31 10.55 0.39
N THR A 419 2.80 11.08 -0.71
CA THR A 419 2.08 11.16 -1.98
C THR A 419 2.98 10.84 -3.16
N GLY A 420 2.39 10.21 -4.18
CA GLY A 420 2.96 10.20 -5.51
C GLY A 420 2.86 11.57 -6.18
N SER A 421 3.46 11.70 -7.35
CA SER A 421 3.44 12.94 -8.14
C SER A 421 3.68 12.63 -9.62
N GLU A 422 3.15 13.48 -10.50
CA GLU A 422 3.38 13.38 -11.96
C GLU A 422 4.83 13.68 -12.35
N ASP A 423 5.62 14.32 -11.49
CA ASP A 423 7.05 14.52 -11.69
C ASP A 423 7.91 13.28 -11.37
N MET A 424 7.28 12.10 -11.28
CA MET A 424 7.92 10.79 -11.06
C MET A 424 8.60 10.66 -9.69
N SER A 425 8.15 11.44 -8.72
CA SER A 425 8.72 11.48 -7.37
C SER A 425 7.70 11.12 -6.32
N VAL A 426 8.19 10.63 -5.19
CA VAL A 426 7.39 10.44 -3.97
C VAL A 426 7.76 11.54 -2.98
N TYR A 427 6.77 12.26 -2.47
CA TYR A 427 6.96 13.35 -1.53
C TYR A 427 6.49 12.99 -0.14
N PHE A 428 7.26 13.43 0.87
CA PHE A 428 6.94 13.32 2.28
C PHE A 428 6.73 14.72 2.84
N TYR A 429 5.59 14.95 3.46
CA TYR A 429 5.25 16.22 4.09
C TYR A 429 5.01 16.04 5.57
N ASP A 430 5.62 16.90 6.37
CA ASP A 430 5.30 17.03 7.77
C ASP A 430 4.07 17.92 7.96
N VAL A 431 3.02 17.35 8.55
CA VAL A 431 1.74 18.04 8.71
C VAL A 431 1.81 19.16 9.75
N GLU A 432 2.67 19.04 10.73
CA GLU A 432 2.76 20.00 11.84
C GLU A 432 3.78 21.11 11.61
N ARG A 433 4.72 20.85 10.73
CA ARG A 433 5.75 21.81 10.43
C ARG A 433 5.17 23.13 9.88
N THR A 434 5.41 24.21 10.61
CA THR A 434 4.98 25.58 10.23
C THR A 434 5.97 26.28 9.31
N SER A 435 7.11 25.64 9.01
CA SER A 435 8.14 26.22 8.16
C SER A 435 7.69 26.38 6.72
N SER A 436 8.31 27.31 5.98
CA SER A 436 8.09 27.55 4.55
C SER A 436 8.42 26.35 3.66
N LYS A 437 9.11 25.31 4.19
CA LYS A 437 9.47 24.09 3.49
C LYS A 437 8.89 22.87 4.22
N PRO A 438 7.62 22.51 3.99
CA PRO A 438 6.97 21.39 4.66
C PRO A 438 7.43 20.02 4.11
N CYS A 439 8.05 19.97 2.92
CA CYS A 439 8.61 18.76 2.35
C CYS A 439 9.86 18.33 3.13
N VAL A 440 9.81 17.15 3.73
CA VAL A 440 10.88 16.59 4.56
C VAL A 440 11.72 15.54 3.85
N ASN A 441 11.15 14.89 2.83
CA ASN A 441 11.86 13.92 2.00
C ASN A 441 11.26 13.82 0.59
N LYS A 442 12.09 13.46 -0.38
CA LYS A 442 11.71 13.24 -1.77
C LYS A 442 12.44 12.03 -2.32
N LEU A 443 11.70 11.00 -2.75
CA LEU A 443 12.29 9.82 -3.39
C LEU A 443 12.16 9.93 -4.91
N GLN A 444 13.22 9.54 -5.59
CA GLN A 444 13.30 9.53 -7.05
C GLN A 444 13.78 8.15 -7.52
N GLY A 445 13.09 7.56 -8.48
CA GLY A 445 13.42 6.22 -8.98
C GLY A 445 12.44 5.70 -10.03
N HIS A 446 11.27 6.30 -10.09
CA HIS A 446 10.25 5.98 -11.08
C HIS A 446 10.58 6.59 -12.44
N SER A 447 10.09 5.94 -13.51
CA SER A 447 10.24 6.40 -14.90
C SER A 447 8.98 7.04 -15.46
N GLY A 448 7.90 7.01 -14.71
CA GLY A 448 6.61 7.61 -15.03
C GLY A 448 5.97 8.25 -13.80
N PRO A 449 4.82 8.93 -13.95
CA PRO A 449 4.02 9.43 -12.86
C PRO A 449 3.79 8.39 -11.77
N VAL A 450 4.02 8.76 -10.51
CA VAL A 450 3.79 7.87 -9.35
C VAL A 450 2.32 7.94 -8.99
N LEU A 451 1.61 6.82 -9.12
CA LEU A 451 0.15 6.77 -8.98
C LEU A 451 -0.31 6.43 -7.57
N ALA A 452 0.40 5.54 -6.85
CA ALA A 452 0.02 5.18 -5.50
C ALA A 452 1.22 4.87 -4.62
N VAL A 453 1.01 5.03 -3.32
CA VAL A 453 1.98 4.76 -2.26
C VAL A 453 1.31 4.01 -1.11
N SER A 454 2.04 3.12 -0.46
CA SER A 454 1.55 2.36 0.70
C SER A 454 2.69 2.02 1.63
N PHE A 455 2.48 2.20 2.93
CA PHE A 455 3.39 1.69 3.96
C PHE A 455 2.98 0.30 4.42
N ASN A 456 3.97 -0.49 4.86
CA ASN A 456 3.67 -1.58 5.76
C ASN A 456 3.38 -0.99 7.17
N TYR A 457 2.78 -1.81 8.04
CA TYR A 457 2.27 -1.33 9.33
C TYR A 457 3.37 -0.81 10.30
N ASP A 458 4.62 -1.29 10.17
CA ASP A 458 5.75 -0.87 11.01
C ASP A 458 6.60 0.24 10.38
N GLU A 459 6.18 0.79 9.24
CA GLU A 459 6.89 1.80 8.44
C GLU A 459 8.33 1.44 8.07
N SER A 460 8.72 0.18 8.15
CA SER A 460 10.05 -0.25 7.72
C SER A 460 10.20 -0.24 6.20
N LEU A 461 9.08 -0.39 5.49
CA LEU A 461 9.00 -0.42 4.04
C LEU A 461 7.91 0.52 3.53
N LEU A 462 8.18 1.14 2.39
CA LEU A 462 7.24 1.90 1.60
C LEU A 462 7.19 1.31 0.19
N ALA A 463 6.03 1.02 -0.34
CA ALA A 463 5.83 0.68 -1.74
C ALA A 463 5.30 1.89 -2.50
N SER A 464 5.77 2.10 -3.72
CA SER A 464 5.26 3.09 -4.66
C SER A 464 5.15 2.49 -6.05
N CYS A 465 4.14 2.89 -6.82
CA CYS A 465 3.91 2.37 -8.17
C CYS A 465 3.70 3.50 -9.19
N ASP A 466 3.99 3.20 -10.44
CA ASP A 466 3.92 4.20 -11.52
C ASP A 466 3.03 3.80 -12.70
N SER A 467 2.82 4.77 -13.59
CA SER A 467 2.04 4.60 -14.83
C SER A 467 2.70 3.67 -15.84
N GLU A 468 3.95 3.30 -15.64
CA GLU A 468 4.72 2.46 -16.55
C GLU A 468 4.74 0.98 -16.11
N GLY A 469 4.01 0.61 -15.05
CA GLY A 469 3.92 -0.76 -14.58
C GLY A 469 5.00 -1.15 -13.56
N LEU A 470 5.74 -0.20 -13.02
CA LEU A 470 6.81 -0.44 -12.06
C LEU A 470 6.30 -0.25 -10.62
N VAL A 471 6.72 -1.15 -9.74
CA VAL A 471 6.54 -1.00 -8.29
C VAL A 471 7.90 -1.02 -7.62
N ILE A 472 8.20 0.02 -6.84
CA ILE A 472 9.44 0.13 -6.08
C ILE A 472 9.11 -0.01 -4.60
N VAL A 473 9.79 -0.93 -3.93
CA VAL A 473 9.77 -1.05 -2.47
C VAL A 473 11.01 -0.37 -1.92
N TRP A 474 10.79 0.62 -1.06
CA TRP A 474 11.82 1.40 -0.40
C TRP A 474 12.02 0.90 1.01
N LYS A 475 13.26 0.90 1.47
CA LYS A 475 13.62 0.54 2.84
C LYS A 475 13.98 1.79 3.63
N ARG A 476 13.50 1.84 4.87
CA ARG A 476 13.90 2.87 5.80
C ARG A 476 15.37 2.71 6.17
N GLU A 477 16.10 3.80 6.18
CA GLU A 477 17.50 3.82 6.62
C GLU A 477 17.54 3.64 8.14
N GLN A 478 18.21 2.58 8.60
CA GLN A 478 18.48 2.43 10.03
C GLN A 478 19.65 3.34 10.38
N GLN A 479 19.44 4.31 11.23
CA GLN A 479 20.58 5.01 11.83
C GLN A 479 21.41 3.99 12.61
N LYS A 480 22.66 3.80 12.20
CA LYS A 480 23.63 3.10 13.03
C LYS A 480 23.70 3.89 14.34
N ALA A 481 23.36 3.26 15.46
CA ALA A 481 23.63 3.82 16.77
C ALA A 481 25.14 4.16 16.81
N ARG A 482 25.40 5.46 16.97
CA ARG A 482 26.77 5.96 17.22
C ARG A 482 27.18 5.63 18.62
#